data_b26894dd2bb01b4cb100a49de4c3ccf9
#
_entry.id   b26894dd2bb01b4cb100a49de4c3ccf9
#
_cell.length_a   1.000
_cell.length_b   1.000
_cell.length_c   1.000
_cell.angle_alpha   90.00
_cell.angle_beta   90.00
_cell.angle_gamma   90.00
#
_symmetry.space_group_name_H-M   'P 1'
#
loop_
_entity.id
_entity.type
_entity.pdbx_description
1 polymer ?
#
loop_
_entity_poly.entity_id
_entity_poly.type
_entity_poly.pdbx_seq_one_letter_code
_entity_poly.pdbx_strand_id
1 'polypeptide(L)'
;MSNLKEKLLNHQNLIRNIRSFFYSRNVVEVVTPSLLTTPTTDVYIDSIEVSVNQALSKSSKFYLHTSPELEMKRLLAKGSGDIFQICQVFRDNEHGHINSNEFTMLEFYRVGFDMHQLIDDIKALLISLGNDDPVKEISYAQAFYDYAEIDILNSDFEGLKNILESHGLNSDYEWIEDIQMVLFVHLIEPKIKTIPVCFIYDFPKQQAALAQIDGLVANRFEMYIKGLSLIHI
;
A
#
# COMPACT_ATOMS: atom_id res chain seq x y z
N MET A 1 -2.53 -27.28 15.69
CA MET A 1 -1.34 -26.37 15.60
C MET A 1 -0.49 -26.87 14.42
N SER A 2 -0.30 -26.04 13.38
CA SER A 2 0.60 -26.41 12.27
C SER A 2 2.03 -26.54 12.80
N ASN A 3 2.73 -27.58 12.37
CA ASN A 3 4.13 -27.80 12.73
C ASN A 3 4.99 -26.67 12.20
N LEU A 4 6.01 -26.22 12.94
CA LEU A 4 6.96 -25.17 12.51
C LEU A 4 7.50 -25.45 11.09
N LYS A 5 7.87 -26.70 10.80
CA LYS A 5 8.35 -27.12 9.48
C LYS A 5 7.32 -26.81 8.37
N GLU A 6 6.05 -27.04 8.63
CA GLU A 6 4.96 -26.77 7.69
C GLU A 6 4.83 -25.27 7.41
N LYS A 7 4.91 -24.41 8.44
CA LYS A 7 4.91 -22.95 8.28
C LYS A 7 6.09 -22.47 7.44
N LEU A 8 7.29 -22.99 7.70
CA LEU A 8 8.49 -22.65 6.95
C LEU A 8 8.38 -23.08 5.47
N LEU A 9 7.85 -24.27 5.21
CA LEU A 9 7.61 -24.76 3.84
C LEU A 9 6.56 -23.91 3.11
N ASN A 10 5.49 -23.51 3.79
CA ASN A 10 4.46 -22.65 3.22
C ASN A 10 5.03 -21.28 2.85
N HIS A 11 5.81 -20.67 3.73
CA HIS A 11 6.50 -19.41 3.42
C HIS A 11 7.46 -19.56 2.23
N GLN A 12 8.30 -20.60 2.22
CA GLN A 12 9.20 -20.89 1.10
C GLN A 12 8.43 -21.05 -0.22
N ASN A 13 7.32 -21.79 -0.20
CA ASN A 13 6.50 -22.01 -1.38
C ASN A 13 5.84 -20.73 -1.87
N LEU A 14 5.36 -19.86 -0.95
CA LEU A 14 4.81 -18.56 -1.27
C LEU A 14 5.83 -17.70 -2.04
N ILE A 15 7.01 -17.51 -1.47
CA ILE A 15 8.09 -16.71 -2.11
C ILE A 15 8.49 -17.30 -3.48
N ARG A 16 8.62 -18.63 -3.59
CA ARG A 16 8.92 -19.30 -4.86
C ARG A 16 7.83 -19.06 -5.90
N ASN A 17 6.57 -19.17 -5.52
CA ASN A 17 5.46 -18.99 -6.45
C ASN A 17 5.34 -17.54 -6.92
N ILE A 18 5.53 -16.55 -6.05
CA ILE A 18 5.61 -15.14 -6.41
C ILE A 18 6.72 -14.91 -7.45
N ARG A 19 7.93 -15.42 -7.21
CA ARG A 19 9.04 -15.30 -8.17
C ARG A 19 8.70 -15.95 -9.50
N SER A 20 8.14 -17.15 -9.48
CA SER A 20 7.73 -17.87 -10.70
C SER A 20 6.69 -17.09 -11.50
N PHE A 21 5.74 -16.42 -10.82
CA PHE A 21 4.73 -15.57 -11.46
C PHE A 21 5.39 -14.42 -12.22
N PHE A 22 6.28 -13.67 -11.61
CA PHE A 22 6.93 -12.52 -12.23
C PHE A 22 7.93 -12.94 -13.31
N TYR A 23 8.72 -13.99 -13.10
CA TYR A 23 9.65 -14.50 -14.10
C TYR A 23 8.93 -14.97 -15.36
N SER A 24 7.77 -15.63 -15.23
CA SER A 24 6.97 -16.07 -16.38
C SER A 24 6.41 -14.90 -17.22
N ARG A 25 6.42 -13.69 -16.67
CA ARG A 25 5.96 -12.44 -17.32
C ARG A 25 7.12 -11.53 -17.74
N ASN A 26 8.36 -12.03 -17.70
CA ASN A 26 9.58 -11.29 -18.02
C ASN A 26 9.78 -10.05 -17.12
N VAL A 27 9.28 -10.07 -15.89
CA VAL A 27 9.55 -9.03 -14.89
C VAL A 27 10.87 -9.37 -14.19
N VAL A 28 11.80 -8.43 -14.13
CA VAL A 28 13.16 -8.66 -13.60
C VAL A 28 13.17 -8.48 -12.08
N GLU A 29 13.69 -9.46 -11.35
CA GLU A 29 13.94 -9.29 -9.91
C GLU A 29 15.15 -8.39 -9.70
N VAL A 30 14.98 -7.34 -8.89
CA VAL A 30 16.05 -6.39 -8.56
C VAL A 30 16.35 -6.41 -7.07
N VAL A 31 17.53 -5.89 -6.72
CA VAL A 31 17.94 -5.67 -5.34
C VAL A 31 18.44 -4.23 -5.22
N THR A 32 17.82 -3.47 -4.31
CA THR A 32 18.18 -2.09 -4.03
C THR A 32 18.79 -1.94 -2.64
N PRO A 33 19.55 -0.86 -2.37
CA PRO A 33 20.08 -0.60 -1.03
C PRO A 33 18.97 -0.46 0.02
N SER A 34 19.17 -1.13 1.16
CA SER A 34 18.27 -0.99 2.32
C SER A 34 18.72 0.10 3.30
N LEU A 35 19.99 0.55 3.21
CA LEU A 35 20.54 1.60 4.03
C LEU A 35 20.68 2.87 3.19
N LEU A 36 19.90 3.90 3.54
CA LEU A 36 19.77 5.12 2.77
C LEU A 36 20.38 6.32 3.52
N THR A 37 20.77 7.35 2.77
CA THR A 37 21.32 8.61 3.31
C THR A 37 20.24 9.60 3.71
N THR A 38 18.97 9.35 3.32
CA THR A 38 17.81 10.19 3.61
C THR A 38 16.66 9.34 4.12
N PRO A 39 15.82 9.86 5.03
CA PRO A 39 14.61 9.17 5.46
C PRO A 39 13.57 9.12 4.34
N THR A 40 12.46 8.41 4.57
CA THR A 40 11.28 8.48 3.72
C THR A 40 10.71 9.90 3.69
N THR A 41 10.06 10.25 2.60
CA THR A 41 9.31 11.51 2.43
C THR A 41 7.84 11.37 2.76
N ASP A 42 7.37 10.17 3.08
CA ASP A 42 6.01 9.91 3.52
C ASP A 42 5.80 10.48 4.93
N VAL A 43 4.76 11.28 5.10
CA VAL A 43 4.48 11.99 6.37
C VAL A 43 3.87 11.08 7.45
N TYR A 44 3.36 9.92 7.06
CA TYR A 44 2.72 8.95 7.95
C TYR A 44 3.61 7.74 8.27
N ILE A 45 4.84 7.70 7.75
CA ILE A 45 5.76 6.58 7.93
C ILE A 45 7.08 7.09 8.51
N ASP A 46 7.44 6.60 9.70
CA ASP A 46 8.69 6.94 10.34
C ASP A 46 9.82 5.99 9.92
N SER A 47 10.97 6.57 9.58
CA SER A 47 12.18 5.82 9.25
C SER A 47 13.01 5.50 10.50
N ILE A 48 13.52 4.28 10.61
CA ILE A 48 14.48 3.90 11.65
C ILE A 48 15.84 4.51 11.32
N GLU A 49 16.33 5.40 12.20
CA GLU A 49 17.67 5.99 12.10
C GLU A 49 18.74 5.01 12.57
N VAL A 50 19.84 4.91 11.82
CA VAL A 50 21.03 4.13 12.18
C VAL A 50 22.30 4.97 12.11
N SER A 51 23.16 4.80 13.11
CA SER A 51 24.48 5.42 13.15
C SER A 51 25.52 4.47 12.56
N VAL A 52 26.23 4.91 11.51
CA VAL A 52 27.28 4.12 10.87
C VAL A 52 28.64 4.77 11.21
N ASN A 53 29.54 4.00 11.83
CA ASN A 53 30.90 4.43 12.11
C ASN A 53 31.77 4.31 10.85
N GLN A 54 32.25 5.41 10.34
CA GLN A 54 33.21 5.44 9.23
C GLN A 54 34.63 5.59 9.80
N ALA A 55 35.58 4.75 9.34
CA ALA A 55 36.89 4.59 9.95
C ALA A 55 37.77 5.88 10.03
N LEU A 56 37.41 6.94 9.30
CA LEU A 56 38.17 8.21 9.22
C LEU A 56 37.31 9.45 9.39
N SER A 57 36.02 9.33 9.70
CA SER A 57 35.09 10.46 9.86
C SER A 57 34.15 10.27 11.04
N LYS A 58 33.52 11.36 11.47
CA LYS A 58 32.44 11.32 12.46
C LYS A 58 31.34 10.35 12.01
N SER A 59 30.68 9.70 12.98
CA SER A 59 29.48 8.90 12.75
C SER A 59 28.51 9.63 11.80
N SER A 60 28.10 8.96 10.74
CA SER A 60 27.11 9.47 9.78
C SER A 60 25.75 8.85 10.07
N LYS A 61 24.71 9.64 9.97
CA LYS A 61 23.32 9.19 10.09
C LYS A 61 22.87 8.56 8.78
N PHE A 62 22.27 7.41 8.88
CA PHE A 62 21.61 6.68 7.80
C PHE A 62 20.23 6.26 8.26
N TYR A 63 19.43 5.77 7.33
CA TYR A 63 18.06 5.35 7.58
C TYR A 63 17.82 3.99 6.91
N LEU A 64 17.14 3.09 7.61
CA LEU A 64 16.64 1.88 7.00
C LEU A 64 15.44 2.24 6.10
N HIS A 65 15.36 1.64 4.92
CA HIS A 65 14.29 1.95 3.98
C HIS A 65 12.94 1.44 4.47
N THR A 66 11.91 2.27 4.31
CA THR A 66 10.52 1.94 4.65
C THR A 66 9.79 1.24 3.50
N SER A 67 10.33 1.36 2.30
CA SER A 67 10.04 0.62 1.06
C SER A 67 11.21 0.77 0.10
N PRO A 68 11.36 -0.08 -0.92
CA PRO A 68 12.36 0.08 -1.98
C PRO A 68 11.95 1.09 -3.07
N GLU A 69 10.80 1.77 -2.95
CA GLU A 69 10.14 2.58 -3.98
C GLU A 69 11.10 3.56 -4.69
N LEU A 70 11.76 4.44 -3.94
CA LEU A 70 12.60 5.48 -4.53
C LEU A 70 13.77 4.90 -5.31
N GLU A 71 14.39 3.85 -4.79
CA GLU A 71 15.52 3.20 -5.47
C GLU A 71 15.05 2.40 -6.68
N MET A 72 13.90 1.74 -6.62
CA MET A 72 13.30 1.07 -7.78
C MET A 72 12.88 2.07 -8.85
N LYS A 73 12.30 3.21 -8.49
CA LYS A 73 11.98 4.30 -9.44
C LYS A 73 13.23 4.88 -10.11
N ARG A 74 14.38 4.92 -9.42
CA ARG A 74 15.67 5.27 -10.05
C ARG A 74 16.11 4.26 -11.11
N LEU A 75 15.82 2.97 -10.92
CA LEU A 75 16.08 1.95 -11.94
C LEU A 75 15.15 2.11 -13.14
N LEU A 76 13.87 2.38 -12.90
CA LEU A 76 12.89 2.67 -13.98
C LEU A 76 13.32 3.86 -14.81
N ALA A 77 13.76 4.95 -14.17
CA ALA A 77 14.26 6.15 -14.86
C ALA A 77 15.50 5.88 -15.73
N LYS A 78 16.26 4.81 -15.43
CA LYS A 78 17.39 4.34 -16.23
C LYS A 78 17.00 3.30 -17.29
N GLY A 79 15.72 2.99 -17.45
CA GLY A 79 15.22 2.10 -18.47
C GLY A 79 15.26 0.61 -18.10
N SER A 80 15.12 0.26 -16.82
CA SER A 80 15.11 -1.15 -16.37
C SER A 80 14.00 -1.99 -17.00
N GLY A 81 12.91 -1.37 -17.48
CA GLY A 81 11.70 -2.09 -17.82
C GLY A 81 10.94 -2.56 -16.58
N ASP A 82 10.14 -3.61 -16.73
CA ASP A 82 9.34 -4.18 -15.64
C ASP A 82 10.22 -4.83 -14.58
N ILE A 83 10.04 -4.46 -13.32
CA ILE A 83 10.86 -4.93 -12.20
C ILE A 83 10.02 -5.30 -10.98
N PHE A 84 10.53 -6.22 -10.18
CA PHE A 84 9.99 -6.49 -8.84
C PHE A 84 11.11 -6.71 -7.83
N GLN A 85 10.80 -6.55 -6.55
CA GLN A 85 11.70 -6.84 -5.45
C GLN A 85 10.92 -7.47 -4.30
N ILE A 86 11.51 -8.49 -3.67
CA ILE A 86 11.05 -9.02 -2.38
C ILE A 86 12.15 -8.73 -1.37
N CYS A 87 11.89 -7.88 -0.39
CA CYS A 87 12.90 -7.46 0.58
C CYS A 87 12.31 -7.24 1.96
N GLN A 88 13.17 -7.16 2.97
CA GLN A 88 12.81 -6.66 4.29
C GLN A 88 12.71 -5.14 4.22
N VAL A 89 11.67 -4.59 4.88
CA VAL A 89 11.46 -3.16 5.06
C VAL A 89 11.28 -2.85 6.54
N PHE A 90 11.55 -1.62 6.89
CA PHE A 90 11.66 -1.20 8.29
C PHE A 90 10.88 0.09 8.51
N ARG A 91 9.95 0.07 9.46
CA ARG A 91 9.15 1.24 9.84
C ARG A 91 9.21 1.41 11.34
N ASP A 92 9.46 2.62 11.80
CA ASP A 92 9.42 2.90 13.24
C ASP A 92 7.98 3.12 13.70
N ASN A 93 7.76 3.03 15.02
CA ASN A 93 6.47 3.27 15.66
C ASN A 93 5.31 2.36 15.19
N GLU A 94 5.60 1.25 14.52
CA GLU A 94 4.59 0.25 14.16
C GLU A 94 4.19 -0.58 15.39
N HIS A 95 3.15 -0.11 16.09
CA HIS A 95 2.64 -0.74 17.30
C HIS A 95 1.27 -1.36 17.07
N GLY A 96 1.17 -2.69 17.12
CA GLY A 96 -0.10 -3.40 16.96
C GLY A 96 0.07 -4.92 16.97
N HIS A 97 -1.03 -5.64 17.13
CA HIS A 97 -0.99 -7.11 17.12
C HIS A 97 -0.64 -7.73 15.76
N ILE A 98 -0.82 -6.98 14.68
CA ILE A 98 -0.58 -7.40 13.29
C ILE A 98 0.56 -6.64 12.63
N ASN A 99 1.08 -5.58 13.26
CA ASN A 99 2.14 -4.76 12.73
C ASN A 99 3.50 -5.15 13.35
N SER A 100 4.55 -5.00 12.57
CA SER A 100 5.93 -5.22 13.00
C SER A 100 6.82 -4.13 12.39
N ASN A 101 7.80 -3.66 13.17
CA ASN A 101 8.79 -2.70 12.69
C ASN A 101 9.66 -3.26 11.54
N GLU A 102 9.72 -4.57 11.38
CA GLU A 102 10.36 -5.26 10.27
C GLU A 102 9.39 -6.27 9.66
N PHE A 103 9.20 -6.21 8.33
CA PHE A 103 8.37 -7.15 7.59
C PHE A 103 8.86 -7.32 6.16
N THR A 104 8.40 -8.38 5.50
CA THR A 104 8.73 -8.66 4.10
C THR A 104 7.73 -7.96 3.20
N MET A 105 8.23 -7.19 2.24
CA MET A 105 7.45 -6.49 1.22
C MET A 105 7.75 -7.08 -0.15
N LEU A 106 6.70 -7.25 -0.95
CA LEU A 106 6.76 -7.40 -2.39
C LEU A 106 6.41 -6.06 -3.02
N GLU A 107 7.30 -5.51 -3.82
CA GLU A 107 7.06 -4.30 -4.59
C GLU A 107 7.37 -4.56 -6.07
N PHE A 108 6.56 -4.06 -7.00
CA PHE A 108 6.76 -4.28 -8.42
C PHE A 108 6.22 -3.12 -9.26
N TYR A 109 6.78 -2.98 -10.45
CA TYR A 109 6.43 -1.96 -11.42
C TYR A 109 6.26 -2.56 -12.80
N ARG A 110 5.20 -2.15 -13.50
CA ARG A 110 4.84 -2.56 -14.86
C ARG A 110 4.82 -1.31 -15.74
N VAL A 111 5.82 -1.17 -16.57
CA VAL A 111 5.95 0.02 -17.44
C VAL A 111 4.85 0.05 -18.49
N GLY A 112 4.11 1.16 -18.53
CA GLY A 112 3.02 1.36 -19.49
C GLY A 112 1.68 0.75 -19.06
N PHE A 113 1.58 0.10 -17.90
CA PHE A 113 0.30 -0.34 -17.37
C PHE A 113 -0.46 0.84 -16.76
N ASP A 114 -1.76 0.87 -17.00
CA ASP A 114 -2.67 1.68 -16.21
C ASP A 114 -3.05 0.99 -14.88
N MET A 115 -3.82 1.69 -14.06
CA MET A 115 -4.27 1.21 -12.77
C MET A 115 -5.09 -0.10 -12.87
N HIS A 116 -5.99 -0.21 -13.84
CA HIS A 116 -6.84 -1.39 -14.00
C HIS A 116 -6.02 -2.60 -14.49
N GLN A 117 -5.04 -2.37 -15.37
CA GLN A 117 -4.10 -3.42 -15.78
C GLN A 117 -3.25 -3.93 -14.61
N LEU A 118 -2.86 -3.06 -13.65
CA LEU A 118 -2.19 -3.48 -12.42
C LEU A 118 -3.13 -4.29 -11.51
N ILE A 119 -4.39 -3.89 -11.35
CA ILE A 119 -5.40 -4.66 -10.62
C ILE A 119 -5.55 -6.06 -11.23
N ASP A 120 -5.62 -6.16 -12.56
CA ASP A 120 -5.71 -7.45 -13.26
C ASP A 120 -4.46 -8.31 -13.06
N ASP A 121 -3.27 -7.71 -13.07
CA ASP A 121 -2.01 -8.44 -12.80
C ASP A 121 -1.97 -8.97 -11.35
N ILE A 122 -2.48 -8.20 -10.37
CA ILE A 122 -2.61 -8.65 -8.98
C ILE A 122 -3.64 -9.77 -8.82
N LYS A 123 -4.79 -9.68 -9.49
CA LYS A 123 -5.78 -10.78 -9.52
C LYS A 123 -5.18 -12.06 -10.06
N ALA A 124 -4.41 -11.95 -11.15
CA ALA A 124 -3.70 -13.10 -11.72
C ALA A 124 -2.63 -13.66 -10.77
N LEU A 125 -1.92 -12.80 -10.02
CA LEU A 125 -1.00 -13.23 -8.97
C LEU A 125 -1.74 -14.00 -7.87
N LEU A 126 -2.85 -13.48 -7.35
CA LEU A 126 -3.66 -14.13 -6.31
C LEU A 126 -4.11 -15.53 -6.75
N ILE A 127 -4.64 -15.66 -7.98
CA ILE A 127 -5.02 -16.95 -8.56
C ILE A 127 -3.82 -17.90 -8.62
N SER A 128 -2.64 -17.42 -9.04
CA SER A 128 -1.42 -18.23 -9.12
C SER A 128 -0.93 -18.73 -7.76
N LEU A 129 -1.32 -18.02 -6.70
CA LEU A 129 -1.03 -18.39 -5.29
C LEU A 129 -2.12 -19.29 -4.67
N GLY A 130 -3.13 -19.67 -5.45
CA GLY A 130 -4.23 -20.52 -5.03
C GLY A 130 -5.36 -19.78 -4.32
N ASN A 131 -5.43 -18.47 -4.44
CA ASN A 131 -6.57 -17.67 -3.98
C ASN A 131 -7.50 -17.42 -5.18
N ASP A 132 -8.64 -18.11 -5.20
CA ASP A 132 -9.73 -17.98 -6.16
C ASP A 132 -11.00 -17.36 -5.54
N ASP A 133 -10.85 -16.70 -4.40
CA ASP A 133 -11.94 -16.01 -3.72
C ASP A 133 -12.58 -14.95 -4.65
N PRO A 134 -13.90 -14.70 -4.50
CA PRO A 134 -14.58 -13.64 -5.25
C PRO A 134 -13.95 -12.27 -5.03
N VAL A 135 -13.68 -11.56 -6.12
CA VAL A 135 -13.10 -10.21 -6.11
C VAL A 135 -14.19 -9.18 -6.35
N LYS A 136 -14.25 -8.15 -5.51
CA LYS A 136 -15.03 -6.93 -5.74
C LYS A 136 -14.10 -5.78 -6.08
N GLU A 137 -14.43 -5.07 -7.15
CA GLU A 137 -13.83 -3.80 -7.52
C GLU A 137 -14.87 -2.70 -7.37
N ILE A 138 -14.56 -1.64 -6.64
CA ILE A 138 -15.48 -0.53 -6.41
C ILE A 138 -14.67 0.77 -6.27
N SER A 139 -15.12 1.85 -6.91
CA SER A 139 -14.47 3.14 -6.73
C SER A 139 -14.71 3.69 -5.32
N TYR A 140 -13.80 4.53 -4.86
CA TYR A 140 -13.91 5.19 -3.55
C TYR A 140 -15.25 5.92 -3.41
N ALA A 141 -15.62 6.70 -4.42
CA ALA A 141 -16.90 7.43 -4.43
C ALA A 141 -18.11 6.49 -4.39
N GLN A 142 -18.09 5.42 -5.20
CA GLN A 142 -19.19 4.45 -5.22
C GLN A 142 -19.32 3.70 -3.89
N ALA A 143 -18.20 3.40 -3.23
CA ALA A 143 -18.22 2.78 -1.91
C ALA A 143 -18.90 3.69 -0.87
N PHE A 144 -18.61 4.99 -0.87
CA PHE A 144 -19.26 5.95 0.01
C PHE A 144 -20.74 6.11 -0.32
N TYR A 145 -21.10 6.14 -1.60
CA TYR A 145 -22.50 6.23 -2.00
C TYR A 145 -23.30 4.99 -1.59
N ASP A 146 -22.77 3.79 -1.88
CA ASP A 146 -23.47 2.53 -1.61
C ASP A 146 -23.61 2.20 -0.12
N TYR A 147 -22.60 2.56 0.69
CA TYR A 147 -22.53 2.13 2.08
C TYR A 147 -22.88 3.20 3.10
N ALA A 148 -22.81 4.48 2.71
CA ALA A 148 -22.99 5.60 3.62
C ALA A 148 -23.91 6.71 3.07
N GLU A 149 -24.34 6.63 1.79
CA GLU A 149 -25.14 7.66 1.10
C GLU A 149 -24.47 9.04 1.07
N ILE A 150 -23.11 9.07 0.99
CA ILE A 150 -22.28 10.28 0.99
C ILE A 150 -21.70 10.50 -0.40
N ASP A 151 -21.86 11.72 -0.96
CA ASP A 151 -21.08 12.17 -2.13
C ASP A 151 -19.74 12.71 -1.67
N ILE A 152 -18.77 11.81 -1.45
CA ILE A 152 -17.48 12.13 -0.82
C ILE A 152 -16.58 13.03 -1.68
N LEU A 153 -16.73 13.01 -3.00
CA LEU A 153 -15.88 13.79 -3.91
C LEU A 153 -16.36 15.23 -4.10
N ASN A 154 -17.66 15.48 -3.97
CA ASN A 154 -18.24 16.81 -4.16
C ASN A 154 -18.62 17.49 -2.85
N SER A 155 -18.57 16.80 -1.71
CA SER A 155 -18.75 17.40 -0.40
C SER A 155 -17.58 18.29 -0.03
N ASP A 156 -17.86 19.47 0.50
CA ASP A 156 -16.84 20.37 1.02
C ASP A 156 -16.40 19.99 2.46
N PHE A 157 -15.41 20.69 2.95
CA PHE A 157 -14.83 20.42 4.28
C PHE A 157 -15.88 20.49 5.40
N GLU A 158 -16.72 21.54 5.40
CA GLU A 158 -17.74 21.71 6.44
C GLU A 158 -18.83 20.65 6.33
N GLY A 159 -19.22 20.26 5.13
CA GLY A 159 -20.18 19.19 4.89
C GLY A 159 -19.68 17.85 5.46
N LEU A 160 -18.42 17.48 5.19
CA LEU A 160 -17.82 16.25 5.72
C LEU A 160 -17.62 16.31 7.24
N LYS A 161 -17.26 17.47 7.78
CA LYS A 161 -17.15 17.69 9.22
C LYS A 161 -18.48 17.47 9.93
N ASN A 162 -19.57 18.01 9.40
CA ASN A 162 -20.93 17.79 9.93
C ASN A 162 -21.32 16.29 9.90
N ILE A 163 -20.86 15.55 8.87
CA ILE A 163 -21.10 14.11 8.80
C ILE A 163 -20.35 13.39 9.93
N LEU A 164 -19.06 13.73 10.20
CA LEU A 164 -18.33 13.17 11.34
C LEU A 164 -19.08 13.40 12.66
N GLU A 165 -19.51 14.64 12.91
CA GLU A 165 -20.24 15.01 14.13
C GLU A 165 -21.56 14.23 14.26
N SER A 166 -22.31 14.06 13.17
CA SER A 166 -23.55 13.28 13.16
C SER A 166 -23.35 11.80 13.53
N HIS A 167 -22.15 11.27 13.29
CA HIS A 167 -21.74 9.91 13.69
C HIS A 167 -21.05 9.85 15.06
N GLY A 168 -20.94 10.97 15.78
CA GLY A 168 -20.29 11.06 17.09
C GLY A 168 -18.76 10.87 17.03
N LEU A 169 -18.18 11.13 15.86
CA LEU A 169 -16.74 11.06 15.65
C LEU A 169 -16.08 12.42 15.95
N ASN A 170 -14.78 12.38 16.29
CA ASN A 170 -14.01 13.62 16.43
C ASN A 170 -14.00 14.37 15.10
N SER A 171 -14.24 15.67 15.12
CA SER A 171 -14.28 16.55 13.96
C SER A 171 -13.19 17.64 13.97
N ASP A 172 -12.24 17.55 14.92
CA ASP A 172 -11.15 18.52 15.08
C ASP A 172 -9.97 18.16 14.15
N TYR A 173 -10.21 18.34 12.85
CA TYR A 173 -9.25 18.14 11.78
C TYR A 173 -9.05 19.44 11.00
N GLU A 174 -7.85 19.64 10.47
CA GLU A 174 -7.51 20.81 9.65
C GLU A 174 -7.59 20.53 8.13
N TRP A 175 -7.47 19.23 7.76
CA TRP A 175 -7.38 18.82 6.36
C TRP A 175 -8.54 17.92 5.95
N ILE A 176 -9.04 18.11 4.75
CA ILE A 176 -10.18 17.33 4.21
C ILE A 176 -9.83 15.86 4.03
N GLU A 177 -8.58 15.54 3.69
CA GLU A 177 -8.08 14.17 3.56
C GLU A 177 -8.15 13.39 4.86
N ASP A 178 -7.89 14.03 6.00
CA ASP A 178 -8.00 13.39 7.33
C ASP A 178 -9.46 13.03 7.62
N ILE A 179 -10.38 13.94 7.33
CA ILE A 179 -11.81 13.69 7.46
C ILE A 179 -12.25 12.53 6.56
N GLN A 180 -11.85 12.55 5.29
CA GLN A 180 -12.15 11.49 4.33
C GLN A 180 -11.61 10.14 4.80
N MET A 181 -10.39 10.10 5.35
CA MET A 181 -9.78 8.88 5.88
C MET A 181 -10.54 8.36 7.11
N VAL A 182 -10.89 9.23 8.04
CA VAL A 182 -11.66 8.83 9.24
C VAL A 182 -13.03 8.30 8.87
N LEU A 183 -13.74 8.96 7.95
CA LEU A 183 -15.01 8.49 7.44
C LEU A 183 -14.87 7.13 6.75
N PHE A 184 -13.82 6.93 5.96
CA PHE A 184 -13.55 5.66 5.29
C PHE A 184 -13.37 4.52 6.31
N VAL A 185 -12.49 4.73 7.30
CA VAL A 185 -12.22 3.73 8.36
C VAL A 185 -13.49 3.37 9.15
N HIS A 186 -14.36 4.34 9.44
CA HIS A 186 -15.53 4.10 10.28
C HIS A 186 -16.76 3.62 9.50
N LEU A 187 -16.95 4.07 8.26
CA LEU A 187 -18.18 3.81 7.52
C LEU A 187 -17.99 2.76 6.41
N ILE A 188 -16.82 2.71 5.77
CA ILE A 188 -16.56 1.87 4.60
C ILE A 188 -15.83 0.59 4.97
N GLU A 189 -14.72 0.67 5.71
CA GLU A 189 -13.94 -0.53 6.07
C GLU A 189 -14.76 -1.63 6.76
N PRO A 190 -15.68 -1.34 7.69
CA PRO A 190 -16.51 -2.38 8.29
C PRO A 190 -17.39 -3.12 7.29
N LYS A 191 -17.77 -2.47 6.18
CA LYS A 191 -18.59 -3.06 5.12
C LYS A 191 -17.78 -3.94 4.18
N ILE A 192 -16.60 -3.48 3.78
CA ILE A 192 -15.71 -4.25 2.90
C ILE A 192 -15.01 -5.40 3.63
N LYS A 193 -14.93 -5.38 4.96
CA LYS A 193 -14.34 -6.45 5.78
C LYS A 193 -14.98 -7.81 5.56
N THR A 194 -16.23 -7.86 5.14
CA THR A 194 -16.94 -9.11 4.83
C THR A 194 -16.66 -9.64 3.42
N ILE A 195 -15.99 -8.83 2.58
CA ILE A 195 -15.66 -9.17 1.20
C ILE A 195 -14.30 -9.89 1.20
N PRO A 196 -14.21 -11.09 0.61
CA PRO A 196 -12.96 -11.86 0.62
C PRO A 196 -11.77 -11.10 0.04
N VAL A 197 -11.94 -10.51 -1.17
CA VAL A 197 -10.96 -9.64 -1.83
C VAL A 197 -11.69 -8.41 -2.37
N CYS A 198 -11.26 -7.22 -1.99
CA CYS A 198 -11.84 -5.96 -2.44
C CYS A 198 -10.76 -5.01 -2.91
N PHE A 199 -10.92 -4.46 -4.11
CA PHE A 199 -10.12 -3.32 -4.59
C PHE A 199 -10.94 -2.06 -4.48
N ILE A 200 -10.41 -1.06 -3.77
CA ILE A 200 -10.93 0.31 -3.76
C ILE A 200 -10.02 1.13 -4.66
N TYR A 201 -10.58 1.81 -5.65
CA TYR A 201 -9.82 2.59 -6.62
C TYR A 201 -10.41 4.00 -6.80
N ASP A 202 -9.73 4.87 -7.55
CA ASP A 202 -10.11 6.27 -7.76
C ASP A 202 -10.27 7.04 -6.44
N PHE A 203 -9.18 7.04 -5.64
CA PHE A 203 -9.14 7.80 -4.39
C PHE A 203 -9.30 9.31 -4.65
N PRO A 204 -9.81 10.10 -3.68
CA PRO A 204 -9.85 11.54 -3.80
C PRO A 204 -8.45 12.12 -4.13
N LYS A 205 -8.41 13.14 -4.97
CA LYS A 205 -7.13 13.78 -5.40
C LYS A 205 -6.25 14.24 -4.24
N GLN A 206 -6.83 14.58 -3.09
CA GLN A 206 -6.11 14.97 -1.88
C GLN A 206 -5.30 13.81 -1.30
N GLN A 207 -5.70 12.58 -1.58
CA GLN A 207 -5.04 11.34 -1.14
C GLN A 207 -4.21 10.71 -2.26
N ALA A 208 -3.78 11.48 -3.26
CA ALA A 208 -3.09 10.97 -4.44
C ALA A 208 -1.75 10.29 -4.12
N ALA A 209 -1.08 10.65 -3.01
CA ALA A 209 0.29 10.29 -2.75
C ALA A 209 1.18 10.60 -3.98
N LEU A 210 1.70 9.59 -4.67
CA LEU A 210 2.49 9.75 -5.90
C LEU A 210 1.74 9.35 -7.18
N ALA A 211 0.43 9.07 -7.08
CA ALA A 211 -0.39 8.69 -8.22
C ALA A 211 -0.77 9.92 -9.08
N GLN A 212 -1.01 9.66 -10.35
CA GLN A 212 -1.48 10.68 -11.29
C GLN A 212 -2.92 11.11 -10.94
N ILE A 213 -3.17 12.42 -10.94
CA ILE A 213 -4.49 12.99 -10.69
C ILE A 213 -5.22 13.18 -12.03
N ASP A 214 -6.50 12.76 -12.06
CA ASP A 214 -7.44 13.00 -13.14
C ASP A 214 -8.73 13.62 -12.57
N GLY A 215 -8.94 14.90 -12.80
CA GLY A 215 -10.09 15.65 -12.27
C GLY A 215 -10.16 15.68 -10.75
N LEU A 216 -11.12 15.00 -10.16
CA LEU A 216 -11.33 14.91 -8.71
C LEU A 216 -10.67 13.69 -8.06
N VAL A 217 -10.16 12.75 -8.86
CA VAL A 217 -9.63 11.48 -8.39
C VAL A 217 -8.15 11.31 -8.71
N ALA A 218 -7.50 10.43 -7.99
CA ALA A 218 -6.16 9.94 -8.25
C ALA A 218 -6.24 8.51 -8.79
N ASN A 219 -5.43 8.20 -9.80
CA ASN A 219 -5.28 6.85 -10.36
C ASN A 219 -4.54 5.94 -9.37
N ARG A 220 -5.15 5.75 -8.21
CA ARG A 220 -4.64 5.02 -7.06
C ARG A 220 -5.64 3.96 -6.64
N PHE A 221 -5.15 2.81 -6.19
CA PHE A 221 -6.01 1.78 -5.59
C PHE A 221 -5.37 1.17 -4.35
N GLU A 222 -6.19 0.55 -3.54
CA GLU A 222 -5.80 -0.29 -2.42
C GLU A 222 -6.49 -1.64 -2.51
N MET A 223 -5.81 -2.70 -2.09
CA MET A 223 -6.39 -4.04 -2.00
C MET A 223 -6.60 -4.44 -0.55
N TYR A 224 -7.80 -4.91 -0.27
CA TYR A 224 -8.21 -5.45 1.02
C TYR A 224 -8.49 -6.94 0.91
N ILE A 225 -7.89 -7.74 1.79
CA ILE A 225 -8.25 -9.16 1.96
C ILE A 225 -8.88 -9.33 3.34
N LYS A 226 -10.17 -9.67 3.36
CA LYS A 226 -10.97 -9.79 4.61
C LYS A 226 -10.84 -8.56 5.51
N GLY A 227 -10.81 -7.38 4.89
CA GLY A 227 -10.70 -6.08 5.54
C GLY A 227 -9.30 -5.67 6.00
N LEU A 228 -8.27 -6.47 5.72
CA LEU A 228 -6.89 -6.06 5.94
C LEU A 228 -6.35 -5.41 4.67
N SER A 229 -5.97 -4.14 4.74
CA SER A 229 -5.28 -3.45 3.64
C SER A 229 -3.88 -4.05 3.46
N LEU A 230 -3.60 -4.52 2.23
CA LEU A 230 -2.33 -5.19 1.90
C LEU A 230 -1.53 -4.43 0.84
N ILE A 231 -2.16 -3.53 0.09
CA ILE A 231 -1.51 -2.80 -1.00
C ILE A 231 -1.93 -1.34 -0.89
N HIS A 232 -0.93 -0.47 -0.86
CA HIS A 232 -1.06 0.97 -0.99
C HIS A 232 -0.29 1.39 -2.24
N ILE A 233 -0.98 1.85 -3.27
CA ILE A 233 -0.36 2.36 -4.50
C ILE A 233 -0.97 3.71 -4.84
#